data_eecae865208eeaac58ebc4ad07158c73
#
_entry.id   eecae865208eeaac58ebc4ad07158c73
#
_cell.length_a   1.000
_cell.length_b   1.000
_cell.length_c   1.000
_cell.angle_alpha   90.00
_cell.angle_beta   90.00
_cell.angle_gamma   90.00
#
_symmetry.space_group_name_H-M   'P 1'
#
loop_
_entity.id
_entity.type
_entity.pdbx_description
1 polymer ?
#
loop_
_entity_poly.entity_id
_entity_poly.type
_entity_poly.pdbx_seq_one_letter_code
_entity_poly.pdbx_strand_id
1 'polypeptide(L)'
;DMGAVPLHSCCPYLCGNTPRPNEQVAWGESSAVVFANSILGARANREGGPSALASSITGKSPLYGYRLNRNRRSTDIIGIDAKLRSITDFGALGYSVGKIVKDGVPFFKGMSDPSVDELKMLGAALASSGAVALFHVDGVTPEADGISGYFKEDKPQEIEIGQKHVDEAYYMLSKATEKSVDVVCVGCPHCSIQEVAEVARLLRGKRVDSHIALWICTSSPVKALAD
;
A
#
# COMPACT_ATOMS: atom_id res chain seq x y z
N ASP A 1 -26.57 -7.26 -12.21
CA ASP A 1 -27.89 -6.64 -12.01
C ASP A 1 -28.14 -6.14 -10.58
N MET A 2 -27.10 -6.11 -9.73
CA MET A 2 -27.18 -5.58 -8.36
C MET A 2 -26.83 -4.09 -8.26
N GLY A 3 -26.68 -3.37 -9.37
CA GLY A 3 -26.31 -1.96 -9.40
C GLY A 3 -24.84 -1.67 -9.05
N ALA A 4 -24.00 -2.69 -9.01
CA ALA A 4 -22.58 -2.50 -8.74
C ALA A 4 -21.84 -1.91 -9.95
N VAL A 5 -20.91 -1.00 -9.71
CA VAL A 5 -20.00 -0.46 -10.73
C VAL A 5 -18.78 -1.38 -10.85
N PRO A 6 -18.54 -2.03 -12.00
CA PRO A 6 -17.44 -2.97 -12.17
C PRO A 6 -16.11 -2.24 -12.39
N LEU A 7 -15.37 -1.93 -11.34
CA LEU A 7 -14.06 -1.28 -11.42
C LEU A 7 -12.94 -2.29 -11.74
N HIS A 8 -13.10 -3.56 -11.35
CA HIS A 8 -12.12 -4.64 -11.56
C HIS A 8 -10.70 -4.23 -11.19
N SER A 9 -10.53 -3.57 -10.03
CA SER A 9 -9.24 -3.06 -9.60
C SER A 9 -9.01 -3.29 -8.11
N CYS A 10 -7.77 -3.66 -7.76
CA CYS A 10 -7.30 -3.63 -6.37
C CYS A 10 -6.98 -2.20 -5.89
N CYS A 11 -7.03 -1.20 -6.79
CA CYS A 11 -6.82 0.21 -6.49
C CYS A 11 -8.07 1.04 -6.83
N PRO A 12 -9.21 0.84 -6.12
CA PRO A 12 -10.45 1.55 -6.43
C PRO A 12 -10.31 3.08 -6.34
N TYR A 13 -9.41 3.56 -5.49
CA TYR A 13 -9.09 4.97 -5.33
C TYR A 13 -8.45 5.61 -6.59
N LEU A 14 -7.87 4.83 -7.49
CA LEU A 14 -7.39 5.29 -8.81
C LEU A 14 -8.48 5.26 -9.89
N CYS A 15 -9.68 4.76 -9.55
CA CYS A 15 -10.79 4.54 -10.46
C CYS A 15 -12.03 5.37 -10.11
N GLY A 16 -11.86 6.46 -9.36
CA GLY A 16 -12.95 7.34 -8.95
C GLY A 16 -13.68 6.96 -7.66
N ASN A 17 -13.36 5.82 -7.04
CA ASN A 17 -13.87 5.46 -5.72
C ASN A 17 -12.87 5.90 -4.63
N THR A 18 -12.82 7.22 -4.39
CA THR A 18 -11.85 7.85 -3.47
C THR A 18 -12.61 8.39 -2.26
N PRO A 19 -12.62 7.66 -1.14
CA PRO A 19 -13.29 8.11 0.09
C PRO A 19 -12.57 9.33 0.70
N ARG A 20 -13.36 10.14 1.40
CA ARG A 20 -12.87 11.32 2.14
C ARG A 20 -12.34 10.92 3.52
N PRO A 21 -11.56 11.78 4.18
CA PRO A 21 -11.16 11.57 5.57
C PRO A 21 -12.37 11.29 6.48
N ASN A 22 -12.24 10.29 7.35
CA ASN A 22 -13.28 9.77 8.24
C ASN A 22 -14.47 9.05 7.56
N GLU A 23 -14.53 8.98 6.24
CA GLU A 23 -15.57 8.22 5.54
C GLU A 23 -15.39 6.72 5.78
N GLN A 24 -16.54 6.02 6.00
CA GLN A 24 -16.53 4.59 6.28
C GLN A 24 -16.60 3.80 4.96
N VAL A 25 -15.64 2.91 4.76
CA VAL A 25 -15.63 2.00 3.60
C VAL A 25 -15.46 0.55 4.04
N ALA A 26 -16.00 -0.38 3.27
CA ALA A 26 -15.88 -1.81 3.50
C ALA A 26 -15.20 -2.47 2.29
N TRP A 27 -13.87 -2.40 2.26
CA TRP A 27 -13.06 -2.97 1.19
C TRP A 27 -12.41 -4.28 1.62
N GLY A 28 -12.42 -5.26 0.71
CA GLY A 28 -11.85 -6.59 0.95
C GLY A 28 -10.41 -6.77 0.47
N GLU A 29 -9.83 -5.75 -0.20
CA GLU A 29 -8.45 -5.78 -0.68
C GLU A 29 -7.50 -5.13 0.33
N SER A 30 -6.49 -5.87 0.78
CA SER A 30 -5.61 -5.42 1.88
C SER A 30 -4.80 -4.18 1.53
N SER A 31 -4.24 -4.08 0.34
CA SER A 31 -3.48 -2.90 -0.10
C SER A 31 -4.39 -1.66 -0.21
N ALA A 32 -5.62 -1.83 -0.69
CA ALA A 32 -6.60 -0.74 -0.76
C ALA A 32 -7.05 -0.27 0.62
N VAL A 33 -7.20 -1.19 1.58
CA VAL A 33 -7.54 -0.85 2.97
C VAL A 33 -6.43 -0.02 3.62
N VAL A 34 -5.18 -0.43 3.46
CA VAL A 34 -4.03 0.35 3.98
C VAL A 34 -4.00 1.74 3.36
N PHE A 35 -4.19 1.85 2.04
CA PHE A 35 -4.22 3.13 1.35
C PHE A 35 -5.36 4.02 1.86
N ALA A 36 -6.57 3.48 1.96
CA ALA A 36 -7.72 4.22 2.47
C ALA A 36 -7.50 4.75 3.89
N ASN A 37 -6.99 3.88 4.78
CA ASN A 37 -6.74 4.23 6.16
C ASN A 37 -5.61 5.24 6.32
N SER A 38 -4.48 5.03 5.65
CA SER A 38 -3.23 5.77 5.90
C SER A 38 -3.13 7.05 5.08
N ILE A 39 -3.45 6.98 3.78
CA ILE A 39 -3.21 8.08 2.84
C ILE A 39 -4.46 8.95 2.69
N LEU A 40 -5.65 8.34 2.64
CA LEU A 40 -6.90 9.08 2.51
C LEU A 40 -7.53 9.47 3.87
N GLY A 41 -7.07 8.88 4.99
CA GLY A 41 -7.65 9.12 6.31
C GLY A 41 -9.07 8.55 6.45
N ALA A 42 -9.49 7.65 5.55
CA ALA A 42 -10.77 6.97 5.63
C ALA A 42 -10.77 5.89 6.74
N ARG A 43 -11.89 5.24 6.95
CA ARG A 43 -12.11 4.27 8.02
C ARG A 43 -12.47 2.92 7.42
N ALA A 44 -11.55 1.97 7.44
CA ALA A 44 -11.77 0.61 6.96
C ALA A 44 -11.12 -0.42 7.88
N ASN A 45 -11.76 -1.57 8.02
CA ASN A 45 -11.09 -2.78 8.48
C ASN A 45 -10.69 -3.61 7.26
N ARG A 46 -9.83 -4.61 7.45
CA ARG A 46 -9.61 -5.63 6.42
C ARG A 46 -10.82 -6.55 6.41
N GLU A 47 -11.77 -6.24 5.54
CA GLU A 47 -12.98 -7.03 5.40
C GLU A 47 -12.69 -8.29 4.55
N GLY A 48 -13.33 -9.39 4.90
CA GLY A 48 -13.44 -10.52 3.99
C GLY A 48 -14.45 -10.21 2.87
N GLY A 49 -14.39 -10.91 1.75
CA GLY A 49 -15.35 -10.74 0.65
C GLY A 49 -16.82 -10.81 1.11
N PRO A 50 -17.23 -11.80 1.93
CA PRO A 50 -18.59 -11.88 2.44
C PRO A 50 -19.02 -10.69 3.30
N SER A 51 -18.15 -10.17 4.17
CA SER A 51 -18.49 -9.02 5.03
C SER A 51 -18.54 -7.71 4.24
N ALA A 52 -17.65 -7.53 3.25
CA ALA A 52 -17.71 -6.40 2.35
C ALA A 52 -18.99 -6.41 1.50
N LEU A 53 -19.40 -7.58 0.99
CA LEU A 53 -20.63 -7.74 0.25
C LEU A 53 -21.86 -7.46 1.14
N ALA A 54 -21.90 -8.00 2.35
CA ALA A 54 -22.98 -7.74 3.31
C ALA A 54 -23.09 -6.24 3.64
N SER A 55 -21.94 -5.55 3.81
CA SER A 55 -21.90 -4.10 4.02
C SER A 55 -22.45 -3.33 2.82
N SER A 56 -22.14 -3.75 1.59
CA SER A 56 -22.64 -3.10 0.38
C SER A 56 -24.15 -3.27 0.19
N ILE A 57 -24.70 -4.43 0.54
CA ILE A 57 -26.14 -4.72 0.45
C ILE A 57 -26.93 -3.96 1.53
N THR A 58 -26.40 -3.91 2.75
CA THR A 58 -27.12 -3.33 3.91
C THR A 58 -26.86 -1.84 4.09
N GLY A 59 -25.83 -1.30 3.46
CA GLY A 59 -25.34 0.05 3.71
C GLY A 59 -24.77 0.25 5.12
N LYS A 60 -24.43 -0.83 5.83
CA LYS A 60 -23.97 -0.79 7.23
C LYS A 60 -22.72 -1.62 7.42
N SER A 61 -21.81 -1.13 8.26
CA SER A 61 -20.62 -1.85 8.73
C SER A 61 -20.56 -1.82 10.25
N PRO A 62 -20.09 -2.90 10.91
CA PRO A 62 -19.91 -2.93 12.35
C PRO A 62 -18.90 -1.87 12.82
N LEU A 63 -19.20 -1.17 13.91
CA LEU A 63 -18.31 -0.14 14.48
C LEU A 63 -17.27 -0.78 15.41
N TYR A 64 -16.18 -1.27 14.83
CA TYR A 64 -15.04 -1.88 15.55
C TYR A 64 -13.72 -1.68 14.80
N GLY A 65 -12.61 -2.17 15.36
CA GLY A 65 -11.28 -2.16 14.73
C GLY A 65 -10.82 -0.75 14.39
N TYR A 66 -10.27 -0.56 13.20
CA TYR A 66 -9.73 0.74 12.72
C TYR A 66 -10.81 1.79 12.41
N ARG A 67 -12.08 1.47 12.55
CA ARG A 67 -13.18 2.44 12.53
C ARG A 67 -13.23 3.28 13.81
N LEU A 68 -12.60 2.82 14.89
CA LEU A 68 -12.51 3.50 16.19
C LEU A 68 -11.19 4.23 16.32
N ASN A 69 -11.22 5.52 16.67
CA ASN A 69 -10.02 6.36 16.81
C ASN A 69 -8.96 5.77 17.73
N ARG A 70 -9.38 5.14 18.85
CA ARG A 70 -8.46 4.53 19.83
C ARG A 70 -7.58 3.42 19.24
N ASN A 71 -8.03 2.74 18.17
CA ASN A 71 -7.32 1.64 17.54
C ASN A 71 -6.42 2.11 16.37
N ARG A 72 -6.40 3.41 16.07
CA ARG A 72 -5.61 4.01 15.00
C ARG A 72 -4.30 4.62 15.50
N ARG A 73 -4.08 4.57 16.81
CA ARG A 73 -2.85 5.06 17.43
C ARG A 73 -1.69 4.14 17.09
N SER A 74 -0.54 4.74 16.85
CA SER A 74 0.69 4.01 16.53
C SER A 74 1.14 3.09 17.68
N THR A 75 1.66 1.94 17.30
CA THR A 75 2.27 0.96 18.22
C THR A 75 3.78 1.09 18.26
N ASP A 76 4.39 1.47 17.12
CA ASP A 76 5.83 1.48 16.91
C ASP A 76 6.27 2.77 16.21
N ILE A 77 7.45 3.28 16.56
CA ILE A 77 8.14 4.37 15.84
C ILE A 77 9.21 3.75 14.96
N ILE A 78 9.19 4.10 13.67
CA ILE A 78 10.15 3.63 12.68
C ILE A 78 11.00 4.81 12.22
N GLY A 79 12.24 4.85 12.68
CA GLY A 79 13.25 5.80 12.21
C GLY A 79 13.85 5.32 10.89
N ILE A 80 13.91 6.18 9.88
CA ILE A 80 14.45 5.83 8.56
C ILE A 80 15.83 6.48 8.38
N ASP A 81 16.86 5.63 8.38
CA ASP A 81 18.26 5.98 8.06
C ASP A 81 18.72 5.26 6.76
N ALA A 82 17.78 4.98 5.87
CA ALA A 82 18.04 4.40 4.55
C ALA A 82 17.79 5.42 3.44
N LYS A 83 18.56 5.34 2.37
CA LYS A 83 18.34 6.17 1.17
C LYS A 83 17.33 5.48 0.27
N LEU A 84 16.11 5.98 0.26
CA LEU A 84 15.04 5.53 -0.64
C LEU A 84 15.13 6.32 -1.95
N ARG A 85 15.44 5.66 -3.07
CA ARG A 85 15.71 6.28 -4.37
C ARG A 85 14.70 5.93 -5.44
N SER A 86 13.87 4.93 -5.18
CA SER A 86 12.94 4.37 -6.14
C SER A 86 11.73 3.80 -5.44
N ILE A 87 10.63 3.66 -6.17
CA ILE A 87 9.40 3.04 -5.68
C ILE A 87 9.64 1.61 -5.14
N THR A 88 10.62 0.89 -5.69
CA THR A 88 10.97 -0.46 -5.21
C THR A 88 11.65 -0.44 -3.85
N ASP A 89 12.37 0.64 -3.49
CA ASP A 89 12.94 0.80 -2.15
C ASP A 89 11.83 0.95 -1.10
N PHE A 90 10.74 1.64 -1.43
CA PHE A 90 9.56 1.73 -0.56
C PHE A 90 8.87 0.35 -0.38
N GLY A 91 8.85 -0.46 -1.44
CA GLY A 91 8.41 -1.85 -1.34
C GLY A 91 9.31 -2.70 -0.43
N ALA A 92 10.62 -2.59 -0.58
CA ALA A 92 11.61 -3.28 0.25
C ALA A 92 11.53 -2.82 1.72
N LEU A 93 11.38 -1.52 1.96
CA LEU A 93 11.14 -0.94 3.28
C LEU A 93 9.88 -1.52 3.91
N GLY A 94 8.76 -1.50 3.18
CA GLY A 94 7.48 -2.04 3.66
C GLY A 94 7.56 -3.53 3.98
N TYR A 95 8.27 -4.31 3.17
CA TYR A 95 8.51 -5.73 3.42
C TYR A 95 9.29 -5.95 4.73
N SER A 96 10.36 -5.19 4.96
CA SER A 96 11.18 -5.30 6.18
C SER A 96 10.40 -4.89 7.42
N VAL A 97 9.77 -3.71 7.39
CA VAL A 97 9.02 -3.18 8.53
C VAL A 97 7.81 -4.06 8.85
N GLY A 98 7.05 -4.51 7.85
CA GLY A 98 5.88 -5.35 8.08
C GLY A 98 6.22 -6.65 8.80
N LYS A 99 7.35 -7.28 8.49
CA LYS A 99 7.83 -8.47 9.20
C LYS A 99 8.15 -8.21 10.67
N ILE A 100 8.58 -7.02 11.01
CA ILE A 100 8.94 -6.63 12.38
C ILE A 100 7.68 -6.28 13.18
N VAL A 101 6.86 -5.35 12.65
CA VAL A 101 5.70 -4.80 13.38
C VAL A 101 4.46 -5.67 13.29
N LYS A 102 4.43 -6.64 12.35
CA LYS A 102 3.29 -7.54 12.12
C LYS A 102 1.99 -6.75 11.90
N ASP A 103 0.96 -6.98 12.72
CA ASP A 103 -0.34 -6.31 12.65
C ASP A 103 -0.38 -4.96 13.40
N GLY A 104 0.77 -4.42 13.79
CA GLY A 104 0.90 -3.12 14.43
C GLY A 104 0.56 -1.95 13.51
N VAL A 105 0.62 -0.75 14.09
CA VAL A 105 0.43 0.53 13.38
C VAL A 105 1.76 1.31 13.43
N PRO A 106 2.64 1.18 12.44
CA PRO A 106 3.91 1.87 12.42
C PRO A 106 3.76 3.37 12.15
N PHE A 107 4.59 4.17 12.82
CA PHE A 107 4.74 5.62 12.60
C PHE A 107 6.13 5.89 12.05
N PHE A 108 6.22 6.30 10.80
CA PHE A 108 7.47 6.54 10.09
C PHE A 108 7.97 7.97 10.32
N LYS A 109 9.25 8.09 10.69
CA LYS A 109 10.00 9.34 10.78
C LYS A 109 11.18 9.37 9.82
N GLY A 110 11.55 10.56 9.36
CA GLY A 110 12.71 10.73 8.48
C GLY A 110 12.44 10.39 7.00
N MET A 111 11.18 10.26 6.60
CA MET A 111 10.80 10.06 5.21
C MET A 111 10.58 11.40 4.52
N SER A 112 11.38 11.70 3.48
CA SER A 112 11.31 12.97 2.76
C SER A 112 10.29 12.91 1.63
N ASP A 113 9.19 13.62 1.77
CA ASP A 113 8.17 13.93 0.74
C ASP A 113 7.86 12.78 -0.25
N PRO A 114 7.39 11.63 0.24
CA PRO A 114 7.12 10.48 -0.61
C PRO A 114 5.90 10.76 -1.51
N SER A 115 5.99 10.35 -2.76
CA SER A 115 4.88 10.40 -3.71
C SER A 115 3.75 9.43 -3.32
N VAL A 116 2.56 9.66 -3.88
CA VAL A 116 1.39 8.77 -3.65
C VAL A 116 1.69 7.33 -4.09
N ASP A 117 2.42 7.13 -5.20
CA ASP A 117 2.78 5.79 -5.68
C ASP A 117 3.81 5.10 -4.78
N GLU A 118 4.75 5.84 -4.20
CA GLU A 118 5.69 5.33 -3.20
C GLU A 118 4.97 4.91 -1.91
N LEU A 119 4.04 5.71 -1.42
CA LEU A 119 3.19 5.36 -0.28
C LEU A 119 2.25 4.17 -0.58
N LYS A 120 1.74 4.08 -1.80
CA LYS A 120 0.96 2.93 -2.28
C LYS A 120 1.79 1.64 -2.20
N MET A 121 3.02 1.68 -2.70
CA MET A 121 3.94 0.53 -2.68
C MET A 121 4.34 0.16 -1.25
N LEU A 122 4.67 1.14 -0.42
CA LEU A 122 4.96 0.94 1.01
C LEU A 122 3.80 0.23 1.70
N GLY A 123 2.58 0.75 1.54
CA GLY A 123 1.38 0.19 2.15
C GLY A 123 1.06 -1.23 1.70
N ALA A 124 1.21 -1.52 0.41
CA ALA A 124 1.00 -2.86 -0.14
C ALA A 124 2.01 -3.88 0.41
N ALA A 125 3.28 -3.48 0.51
CA ALA A 125 4.33 -4.32 1.08
C ALA A 125 4.15 -4.56 2.58
N LEU A 126 3.78 -3.53 3.35
CA LEU A 126 3.41 -3.62 4.77
C LEU A 126 2.24 -4.60 5.00
N ALA A 127 1.19 -4.48 4.18
CA ALA A 127 0.03 -5.36 4.28
C ALA A 127 0.35 -6.82 3.99
N SER A 128 1.17 -7.07 2.97
CA SER A 128 1.49 -8.44 2.54
C SER A 128 2.51 -9.13 3.42
N SER A 129 3.48 -8.41 3.99
CA SER A 129 4.55 -8.99 4.82
C SER A 129 4.19 -9.08 6.30
N GLY A 130 3.35 -8.17 6.83
CA GLY A 130 3.06 -8.07 8.25
C GLY A 130 1.59 -8.01 8.62
N ALA A 131 0.68 -7.97 7.66
CA ALA A 131 -0.74 -7.75 7.90
C ALA A 131 -1.10 -6.34 8.43
N VAL A 132 -0.22 -5.35 8.26
CA VAL A 132 -0.48 -3.95 8.59
C VAL A 132 -1.70 -3.43 7.82
N ALA A 133 -2.63 -2.77 8.51
CA ALA A 133 -3.83 -2.19 7.90
C ALA A 133 -3.87 -0.66 7.97
N LEU A 134 -2.94 -0.06 8.68
CA LEU A 134 -2.79 1.38 8.87
C LEU A 134 -1.33 1.70 9.21
N PHE A 135 -0.79 2.74 8.63
CA PHE A 135 0.48 3.35 9.01
C PHE A 135 0.36 4.87 9.01
N HIS A 136 1.28 5.54 9.66
CA HIS A 136 1.41 6.99 9.65
C HIS A 136 2.81 7.38 9.15
N VAL A 137 2.90 8.50 8.44
CA VAL A 137 4.17 9.14 8.04
C VAL A 137 4.16 10.56 8.55
N ASP A 138 5.16 10.91 9.35
CA ASP A 138 5.30 12.22 9.98
C ASP A 138 5.21 13.36 8.97
N GLY A 139 4.32 14.31 9.21
CA GLY A 139 4.08 15.45 8.32
C GLY A 139 3.49 15.15 6.94
N VAL A 140 3.11 13.90 6.65
CA VAL A 140 2.64 13.49 5.32
C VAL A 140 1.21 12.92 5.36
N THR A 141 0.95 11.93 6.21
CA THR A 141 -0.37 11.29 6.25
C THR A 141 -1.36 12.07 7.13
N PRO A 142 -2.66 12.08 6.77
CA PRO A 142 -3.64 13.00 7.38
C PRO A 142 -3.79 12.91 8.91
N GLU A 143 -3.48 11.76 9.49
CA GLU A 143 -3.62 11.55 10.93
C GLU A 143 -2.27 11.62 11.68
N ALA A 144 -1.18 12.00 11.00
CA ALA A 144 0.15 12.09 11.61
C ALA A 144 0.45 13.42 12.30
N ASP A 145 -0.47 14.38 12.30
CA ASP A 145 -0.28 15.70 12.89
C ASP A 145 -0.16 15.64 14.41
N GLY A 146 1.05 15.66 14.91
CA GLY A 146 1.38 15.80 16.32
C GLY A 146 1.57 14.48 17.08
N ILE A 147 2.78 14.26 17.54
CA ILE A 147 3.22 13.03 18.23
C ILE A 147 2.51 12.78 19.56
N SER A 148 2.04 13.82 20.25
CA SER A 148 1.43 13.72 21.57
C SER A 148 -0.03 13.27 21.55
N GLY A 149 -0.28 12.01 21.38
CA GLY A 149 -1.63 11.41 21.38
C GLY A 149 -1.79 10.28 20.37
N TYR A 150 -0.81 10.07 19.54
CA TYR A 150 -0.84 9.04 18.47
C TYR A 150 -0.37 7.67 18.92
N PHE A 151 0.28 7.54 20.07
CA PHE A 151 0.79 6.26 20.54
C PHE A 151 -0.20 5.54 21.43
N LYS A 152 -0.29 4.23 21.27
CA LYS A 152 -1.14 3.36 22.07
C LYS A 152 -0.59 3.19 23.48
N GLU A 153 0.72 3.29 23.63
CA GLU A 153 1.46 3.15 24.88
C GLU A 153 2.27 4.41 25.16
N ASP A 154 2.56 4.68 26.42
CA ASP A 154 3.38 5.83 26.82
C ASP A 154 4.84 5.74 26.33
N LYS A 155 5.30 4.54 25.96
CA LYS A 155 6.63 4.26 25.41
C LYS A 155 6.50 3.28 24.25
N PRO A 156 6.22 3.76 23.03
CA PRO A 156 6.22 2.91 21.84
C PRO A 156 7.61 2.34 21.58
N GLN A 157 7.69 1.17 20.97
CA GLN A 157 8.96 0.62 20.53
C GLN A 157 9.55 1.51 19.43
N GLU A 158 10.82 1.90 19.58
CA GLU A 158 11.57 2.62 18.55
C GLU A 158 12.45 1.62 17.78
N ILE A 159 12.34 1.64 16.46
CA ILE A 159 13.02 0.73 15.54
C ILE A 159 13.69 1.55 14.45
N GLU A 160 15.01 1.43 14.32
CA GLU A 160 15.77 2.09 13.26
C GLU A 160 15.94 1.16 12.06
N ILE A 161 15.56 1.67 10.89
CA ILE A 161 15.68 0.98 9.61
C ILE A 161 16.75 1.67 8.77
N GLY A 162 17.94 1.07 8.77
CA GLY A 162 19.05 1.50 7.91
C GLY A 162 19.08 0.75 6.58
N GLN A 163 20.04 1.13 5.71
CA GLN A 163 20.22 0.56 4.37
C GLN A 163 20.29 -0.98 4.35
N LYS A 164 20.93 -1.57 5.35
CA LYS A 164 21.04 -3.04 5.48
C LYS A 164 19.68 -3.76 5.45
N HIS A 165 18.66 -3.19 6.08
CA HIS A 165 17.31 -3.80 6.08
C HIS A 165 16.66 -3.79 4.69
N VAL A 166 16.89 -2.71 3.94
CA VAL A 166 16.42 -2.59 2.55
C VAL A 166 17.15 -3.59 1.65
N ASP A 167 18.47 -3.69 1.78
CA ASP A 167 19.31 -4.62 1.00
C ASP A 167 18.96 -6.09 1.31
N GLU A 168 18.73 -6.42 2.58
CA GLU A 168 18.26 -7.75 3.00
C GLU A 168 16.88 -8.09 2.41
N ALA A 169 15.95 -7.10 2.32
CA ALA A 169 14.67 -7.31 1.67
C ALA A 169 14.83 -7.64 0.19
N TYR A 170 15.66 -6.90 -0.54
CA TYR A 170 15.98 -7.22 -1.93
C TYR A 170 16.56 -8.63 -2.08
N TYR A 171 17.51 -9.00 -1.24
CA TYR A 171 18.09 -10.34 -1.25
C TYR A 171 17.02 -11.41 -1.00
N MET A 172 16.15 -11.21 -0.01
CA MET A 172 15.09 -12.17 0.31
C MET A 172 14.04 -12.32 -0.79
N LEU A 173 13.74 -11.24 -1.52
CA LEU A 173 12.76 -11.22 -2.60
C LEU A 173 13.34 -11.68 -3.95
N SER A 174 14.68 -11.71 -4.08
CA SER A 174 15.38 -12.05 -5.34
C SER A 174 16.07 -13.43 -5.27
N LYS A 175 15.45 -14.40 -4.61
CA LYS A 175 16.04 -15.77 -4.43
C LYS A 175 15.83 -16.74 -5.60
N ALA A 176 15.40 -16.26 -6.75
CA ALA A 176 15.25 -17.13 -7.90
C ALA A 176 16.60 -17.74 -8.32
N THR A 177 16.62 -19.04 -8.50
CA THR A 177 17.79 -19.81 -8.98
C THR A 177 17.76 -19.99 -10.50
N GLU A 178 16.57 -19.97 -11.07
CA GLU A 178 16.36 -20.06 -12.52
C GLU A 178 16.78 -18.77 -13.22
N LYS A 179 17.44 -18.93 -14.36
CA LYS A 179 17.89 -17.80 -15.21
C LYS A 179 16.93 -17.46 -16.33
N SER A 180 15.97 -18.35 -16.62
CA SER A 180 14.94 -18.15 -17.63
C SER A 180 13.66 -17.63 -16.99
N VAL A 181 12.98 -16.71 -17.68
CA VAL A 181 11.71 -16.13 -17.27
C VAL A 181 10.75 -16.21 -18.44
N ASP A 182 9.57 -16.77 -18.24
CA ASP A 182 8.51 -16.85 -19.25
C ASP A 182 7.57 -15.64 -19.20
N VAL A 183 7.32 -15.13 -18.00
CA VAL A 183 6.41 -14.01 -17.77
C VAL A 183 7.04 -13.00 -16.82
N VAL A 184 7.00 -11.73 -17.21
CA VAL A 184 7.26 -10.59 -16.32
C VAL A 184 5.94 -9.88 -16.06
N CYS A 185 5.54 -9.80 -14.80
CA CYS A 185 4.29 -9.14 -14.39
C CYS A 185 4.59 -7.91 -13.53
N VAL A 186 4.07 -6.76 -13.94
CA VAL A 186 4.16 -5.48 -13.22
C VAL A 186 2.75 -5.02 -12.89
N GLY A 187 2.53 -4.47 -11.69
CA GLY A 187 1.23 -3.93 -11.27
C GLY A 187 0.52 -4.76 -10.20
N CYS A 188 1.23 -5.07 -9.13
CA CYS A 188 0.66 -5.57 -7.88
C CYS A 188 1.15 -4.69 -6.72
N PRO A 189 0.33 -3.69 -6.28
CA PRO A 189 -1.03 -3.30 -6.75
C PRO A 189 -1.05 -2.77 -8.18
N HIS A 190 -2.26 -2.70 -8.77
CA HIS A 190 -2.45 -2.17 -10.12
C HIS A 190 -1.71 -0.85 -10.35
N CYS A 191 -1.03 -0.75 -11.51
CA CYS A 191 -0.28 0.45 -11.89
C CYS A 191 -1.18 1.68 -11.96
N SER A 192 -0.67 2.79 -11.44
CA SER A 192 -1.20 4.14 -11.72
C SER A 192 -0.86 4.55 -13.15
N ILE A 193 -1.43 5.66 -13.61
CA ILE A 193 -1.09 6.20 -14.94
C ILE A 193 0.39 6.61 -15.01
N GLN A 194 0.95 7.10 -13.91
CA GLN A 194 2.36 7.48 -13.81
C GLN A 194 3.28 6.25 -13.91
N GLU A 195 2.93 5.16 -13.24
CA GLU A 195 3.69 3.90 -13.33
C GLU A 195 3.60 3.29 -14.73
N VAL A 196 2.45 3.34 -15.39
CA VAL A 196 2.30 2.91 -16.80
C VAL A 196 3.17 3.78 -17.71
N ALA A 197 3.15 5.10 -17.53
CA ALA A 197 3.98 6.03 -18.31
C ALA A 197 5.47 5.76 -18.10
N GLU A 198 5.91 5.43 -16.88
CA GLU A 198 7.30 5.08 -16.60
C GLU A 198 7.72 3.78 -17.29
N VAL A 199 6.88 2.75 -17.26
CA VAL A 199 7.12 1.50 -18.02
C VAL A 199 7.24 1.81 -19.52
N ALA A 200 6.33 2.60 -20.08
CA ALA A 200 6.38 3.02 -21.48
C ALA A 200 7.68 3.78 -21.81
N ARG A 201 8.13 4.68 -20.92
CA ARG A 201 9.39 5.40 -21.05
C ARG A 201 10.59 4.46 -21.08
N LEU A 202 10.63 3.47 -20.19
CA LEU A 202 11.71 2.48 -20.08
C LEU A 202 11.78 1.56 -21.29
N LEU A 203 10.65 1.27 -21.92
CA LEU A 203 10.53 0.39 -23.09
C LEU A 203 10.71 1.15 -24.42
N ARG A 204 10.74 2.48 -24.42
CA ARG A 204 10.85 3.28 -25.65
C ARG A 204 12.06 2.86 -26.48
N GLY A 205 11.83 2.47 -27.73
CA GLY A 205 12.86 2.00 -28.66
C GLY A 205 13.42 0.62 -28.35
N LYS A 206 12.84 -0.10 -27.38
CA LYS A 206 13.24 -1.48 -27.05
C LYS A 206 12.17 -2.46 -27.49
N ARG A 207 12.56 -3.72 -27.66
CA ARG A 207 11.65 -4.85 -27.88
C ARG A 207 11.74 -5.81 -26.69
N VAL A 208 10.60 -6.25 -26.21
CA VAL A 208 10.53 -7.40 -25.29
C VAL A 208 10.94 -8.65 -26.05
N ASP A 209 11.71 -9.52 -25.42
CA ASP A 209 12.10 -10.82 -26.00
C ASP A 209 10.84 -11.61 -26.39
N SER A 210 10.86 -12.24 -27.56
CA SER A 210 9.72 -12.98 -28.10
C SER A 210 9.28 -14.18 -27.25
N HIS A 211 10.17 -14.67 -26.37
CA HIS A 211 9.91 -15.78 -25.46
C HIS A 211 9.34 -15.31 -24.11
N ILE A 212 9.28 -14.00 -23.86
CA ILE A 212 8.82 -13.44 -22.60
C ILE A 212 7.49 -12.71 -22.82
N ALA A 213 6.47 -13.07 -22.02
CA ALA A 213 5.25 -12.30 -21.93
C ALA A 213 5.41 -11.18 -20.88
N LEU A 214 5.30 -9.92 -21.28
CA LEU A 214 5.26 -8.78 -20.36
C LEU A 214 3.81 -8.39 -20.08
N TRP A 215 3.39 -8.52 -18.83
CA TRP A 215 2.07 -8.11 -18.35
C TRP A 215 2.17 -6.84 -17.50
N ILE A 216 1.43 -5.81 -17.90
CA ILE A 216 1.27 -4.58 -17.13
C ILE A 216 -0.17 -4.54 -16.64
N CYS A 217 -0.35 -4.84 -15.34
CA CYS A 217 -1.67 -4.93 -14.72
C CYS A 217 -2.10 -3.54 -14.26
N THR A 218 -3.23 -3.08 -14.77
CA THR A 218 -3.86 -1.81 -14.38
C THR A 218 -5.37 -1.91 -14.49
N SER A 219 -6.08 -0.90 -14.02
CA SER A 219 -7.54 -0.83 -14.13
C SER A 219 -7.99 -0.41 -15.53
N SER A 220 -9.23 -0.77 -15.90
CA SER A 220 -9.81 -0.32 -17.18
C SER A 220 -9.82 1.19 -17.35
N PRO A 221 -10.18 2.03 -16.33
CA PRO A 221 -10.07 3.47 -16.46
C PRO A 221 -8.65 3.98 -16.70
N VAL A 222 -7.65 3.45 -16.00
CA VAL A 222 -6.24 3.83 -16.21
C VAL A 222 -5.75 3.40 -17.58
N LYS A 223 -6.14 2.18 -18.03
CA LYS A 223 -5.82 1.73 -19.39
C LYS A 223 -6.39 2.67 -20.45
N ALA A 224 -7.64 3.07 -20.32
CA ALA A 224 -8.26 4.00 -21.25
C ALA A 224 -7.62 5.40 -21.30
N LEU A 225 -6.94 5.81 -20.22
CA LEU A 225 -6.16 7.05 -20.19
C LEU A 225 -4.76 6.89 -20.82
N ALA A 226 -4.24 5.65 -20.84
CA ALA A 226 -2.90 5.35 -21.36
C ALA A 226 -2.88 5.08 -22.87
N ASP A 227 -4.00 4.67 -23.46
CA ASP A 227 -4.21 4.42 -24.90
C ASP A 227 -4.36 5.75 -25.65
#